data_47b6444cb138aff6102acb3f411eb743
#
_entry.id   47b6444cb138aff6102acb3f411eb743
#
_cell.length_a   1.000
_cell.length_b   1.000
_cell.length_c   1.000
_cell.angle_alpha   90.00
_cell.angle_beta   90.00
_cell.angle_gamma   90.00
#
_symmetry.space_group_name_H-M   'P 1'
#
loop_
_entity.id
_entity.type
_entity.pdbx_description
1 polymer ?
#
loop_
_entity_poly.entity_id
_entity_poly.type
_entity_poly.pdbx_seq_one_letter_code
_entity_poly.pdbx_strand_id
1 'polypeptide(L)'
;MSKAIVHVHHRVESYDTWRPFFDEHRRVREQHGATGHRVYKVAGDPNDIVIVNEFASAEGAKAFAADPSLRSIMGSAGVVGAPEVLFLDEPEVATYR
;
A
#
# COMPACT_ATOMS: atom_id res chain seq x y z
N MET A 1 -19.57 -5.09 8.74
CA MET A 1 -18.81 -4.02 8.09
C MET A 1 -17.85 -4.61 7.10
N SER A 2 -17.88 -4.10 5.91
CA SER A 2 -16.99 -4.59 4.87
C SER A 2 -15.63 -3.90 4.98
N LYS A 3 -14.58 -4.69 4.88
CA LYS A 3 -13.24 -4.14 4.79
C LYS A 3 -13.01 -3.56 3.39
N ALA A 4 -12.04 -2.69 3.29
CA ALA A 4 -11.65 -2.08 2.03
C ALA A 4 -10.17 -2.34 1.77
N ILE A 5 -9.83 -2.47 0.51
CA ILE A 5 -8.45 -2.73 0.08
C ILE A 5 -7.95 -1.52 -0.70
N VAL A 6 -6.74 -1.06 -0.40
CA VAL A 6 -6.03 -0.09 -1.22
C VAL A 6 -4.86 -0.81 -1.87
N HIS A 7 -4.96 -0.98 -3.18
CA HIS A 7 -3.93 -1.62 -4.00
C HIS A 7 -3.05 -0.51 -4.58
N VAL A 8 -1.76 -0.56 -4.29
CA VAL A 8 -0.80 0.42 -4.80
C VAL A 8 0.26 -0.30 -5.61
N HIS A 9 0.45 0.13 -6.85
CA HIS A 9 1.49 -0.40 -7.72
C HIS A 9 2.41 0.73 -8.12
N HIS A 10 3.69 0.61 -7.83
CA HIS A 10 4.69 1.61 -8.23
C HIS A 10 6.07 0.99 -8.35
N ARG A 11 6.93 1.72 -9.04
CA ARG A 11 8.34 1.37 -9.12
C ARG A 11 9.12 2.20 -8.10
N VAL A 12 10.23 1.65 -7.63
CA VAL A 12 11.14 2.34 -6.72
C VAL A 12 12.56 2.27 -7.29
N GLU A 13 13.42 3.18 -6.86
CA GLU A 13 14.83 3.16 -7.26
C GLU A 13 15.54 1.95 -6.67
N SER A 14 15.19 1.58 -5.42
CA SER A 14 15.76 0.44 -4.71
C SER A 14 14.78 -0.03 -3.66
N TYR A 15 14.45 -1.32 -3.69
CA TYR A 15 13.58 -1.92 -2.69
C TYR A 15 14.17 -1.74 -1.27
N ASP A 16 15.46 -1.98 -1.12
CA ASP A 16 16.10 -1.90 0.19
C ASP A 16 16.06 -0.49 0.79
N THR A 17 16.14 0.53 -0.07
CA THR A 17 16.01 1.92 0.37
C THR A 17 14.56 2.27 0.68
N TRP A 18 13.61 1.73 -0.10
CA TRP A 18 12.18 1.99 0.05
C TRP A 18 11.62 1.35 1.33
N ARG A 19 12.05 0.15 1.67
CA ARG A 19 11.44 -0.66 2.74
C ARG A 19 11.40 0.04 4.11
N PRO A 20 12.48 0.69 4.58
CA PRO A 20 12.42 1.38 5.88
C PRO A 20 11.37 2.48 5.93
N PHE A 21 11.18 3.20 4.83
CA PHE A 21 10.16 4.26 4.77
C PHE A 21 8.76 3.67 4.84
N PHE A 22 8.54 2.55 4.18
CA PHE A 22 7.27 1.85 4.23
C PHE A 22 6.96 1.38 5.65
N ASP A 23 7.95 0.80 6.33
CA ASP A 23 7.78 0.31 7.70
C ASP A 23 7.49 1.46 8.67
N GLU A 24 8.19 2.58 8.53
CA GLU A 24 8.00 3.75 9.37
C GLU A 24 6.61 4.37 9.18
N HIS A 25 6.07 4.30 7.99
CA HIS A 25 4.75 4.84 7.67
C HIS A 25 3.59 3.98 8.19
N ARG A 26 3.87 2.83 8.79
CA ARG A 26 2.84 1.96 9.37
C ARG A 26 1.95 2.69 10.37
N ARG A 27 2.52 3.58 11.16
CA ARG A 27 1.76 4.36 12.13
C ARG A 27 0.61 5.12 11.45
N VAL A 28 0.90 5.74 10.31
CA VAL A 28 -0.13 6.49 9.57
C VAL A 28 -1.19 5.55 9.01
N ARG A 29 -0.78 4.40 8.48
CA ARG A 29 -1.74 3.40 8.01
C ARG A 29 -2.68 2.97 9.14
N GLU A 30 -2.13 2.68 10.31
CA GLU A 30 -2.93 2.26 11.47
C GLU A 30 -3.87 3.37 11.95
N GLN A 31 -3.43 4.64 11.89
CA GLN A 31 -4.28 5.78 12.25
C GLN A 31 -5.52 5.87 11.38
N HIS A 32 -5.44 5.41 10.15
CA HIS A 32 -6.58 5.39 9.23
C HIS A 32 -7.35 4.07 9.27
N GLY A 33 -7.01 3.18 10.19
CA GLY A 33 -7.75 1.94 10.37
C GLY A 33 -7.22 0.76 9.59
N ALA A 34 -5.96 0.80 9.14
CA ALA A 34 -5.35 -0.34 8.48
C ALA A 34 -5.23 -1.52 9.45
N THR A 35 -5.63 -2.69 8.99
CA THR A 35 -5.60 -3.93 9.76
C THR A 35 -4.50 -4.88 9.31
N GLY A 36 -3.90 -4.61 8.17
CA GLY A 36 -2.81 -5.44 7.66
C GLY A 36 -2.38 -4.99 6.28
N HIS A 37 -1.31 -5.61 5.79
CA HIS A 37 -0.83 -5.35 4.44
C HIS A 37 -0.09 -6.55 3.90
N ARG A 38 0.09 -6.55 2.58
CA ARG A 38 0.96 -7.50 1.88
C ARG A 38 1.83 -6.71 0.91
N VAL A 39 3.07 -7.12 0.79
CA VAL A 39 4.02 -6.50 -0.15
C VAL A 39 4.48 -7.56 -1.12
N TYR A 40 4.38 -7.25 -2.40
CA TYR A 40 4.82 -8.14 -3.47
C TYR A 40 5.84 -7.42 -4.34
N LYS A 41 6.77 -8.17 -4.87
CA LYS A 41 7.64 -7.72 -5.96
C LYS A 41 7.15 -8.41 -7.23
N VAL A 42 7.08 -7.68 -8.31
CA VAL A 42 6.76 -8.30 -9.59
C VAL A 42 7.87 -9.29 -9.92
N ALA A 43 7.50 -10.51 -10.29
CA ALA A 43 8.49 -11.56 -10.58
C ALA A 43 9.47 -11.09 -11.66
N GLY A 44 10.75 -11.20 -11.37
CA GLY A 44 11.81 -10.77 -12.28
C GLY A 44 12.20 -9.31 -12.18
N ASP A 45 11.51 -8.51 -11.35
CA ASP A 45 11.84 -7.10 -11.18
C ASP A 45 11.72 -6.70 -9.69
N PRO A 46 12.83 -6.69 -8.94
CA PRO A 46 12.78 -6.43 -7.49
C PRO A 46 12.41 -5.00 -7.12
N ASN A 47 12.38 -4.09 -8.10
CA ASN A 47 12.05 -2.69 -7.84
C ASN A 47 10.65 -2.30 -8.35
N ASP A 48 9.87 -3.28 -8.78
CA ASP A 48 8.49 -3.08 -9.18
C ASP A 48 7.61 -3.70 -8.09
N ILE A 49 6.92 -2.85 -7.33
CA ILE A 49 6.32 -3.21 -6.05
C ILE A 49 4.80 -3.08 -6.09
N VAL A 50 4.12 -4.09 -5.55
CA VAL A 50 2.68 -4.04 -5.34
C VAL A 50 2.42 -4.15 -3.84
N ILE A 51 1.68 -3.19 -3.29
CA ILE A 51 1.29 -3.21 -1.89
C ILE A 51 -0.23 -3.34 -1.84
N VAL A 52 -0.70 -4.29 -1.03
CA VAL A 52 -2.12 -4.47 -0.77
C VAL A 52 -2.34 -4.12 0.69
N ASN A 53 -3.00 -2.98 0.94
CA ASN A 53 -3.31 -2.53 2.29
C ASN A 53 -4.77 -2.85 2.59
N GLU A 54 -5.02 -3.45 3.76
CA GLU A 54 -6.36 -3.76 4.21
C GLU A 54 -6.79 -2.76 5.28
N PHE A 55 -7.97 -2.17 5.10
CA PHE A 55 -8.54 -1.21 6.04
C PHE A 55 -9.88 -1.70 6.56
N ALA A 56 -10.20 -1.30 7.78
CA ALA A 56 -11.48 -1.67 8.40
C ALA A 56 -12.69 -1.03 7.73
N SER A 57 -12.48 0.10 7.01
CA SER A 57 -13.58 0.81 6.34
C SER A 57 -13.10 1.48 5.06
N ALA A 58 -14.05 1.72 4.16
CA ALA A 58 -13.79 2.47 2.93
C ALA A 58 -13.41 3.92 3.23
N GLU A 59 -13.97 4.51 4.28
CA GLU A 59 -13.62 5.88 4.67
C GLU A 59 -12.17 5.99 5.10
N GLY A 60 -11.70 5.02 5.89
CA GLY A 60 -10.30 4.97 6.33
C GLY A 60 -9.36 4.79 5.14
N ALA A 61 -9.73 3.92 4.21
CA ALA A 61 -8.93 3.69 3.00
C ALA A 61 -8.79 4.97 2.17
N LYS A 62 -9.89 5.69 1.96
CA LYS A 62 -9.87 6.94 1.21
C LYS A 62 -9.08 8.02 1.93
N ALA A 63 -9.24 8.13 3.24
CA ALA A 63 -8.52 9.10 4.05
C ALA A 63 -7.01 8.83 4.00
N PHE A 64 -6.61 7.57 4.06
CA PHE A 64 -5.21 7.21 3.92
C PHE A 64 -4.65 7.64 2.57
N ALA A 65 -5.35 7.34 1.49
CA ALA A 65 -4.89 7.67 0.14
C ALA A 65 -4.80 9.19 -0.08
N ALA A 66 -5.58 9.97 0.66
CA ALA A 66 -5.58 11.43 0.59
C ALA A 66 -4.63 12.09 1.60
N ASP A 67 -4.00 11.31 2.48
CA ASP A 67 -3.13 11.84 3.51
C ASP A 67 -1.88 12.47 2.88
N PRO A 68 -1.58 13.75 3.15
CA PRO A 68 -0.40 14.40 2.57
C PRO A 68 0.92 13.68 2.89
N SER A 69 0.99 12.99 4.02
CA SER A 69 2.20 12.27 4.41
C SER A 69 2.52 11.12 3.46
N LEU A 70 1.50 10.53 2.81
CA LEU A 70 1.71 9.43 1.86
C LEU A 70 2.52 9.91 0.66
N ARG A 71 2.13 11.05 0.08
CA ARG A 71 2.86 11.62 -1.07
C ARG A 71 4.27 12.01 -0.67
N SER A 72 4.42 12.60 0.51
CA SER A 72 5.72 13.02 1.02
C SER A 72 6.65 11.82 1.23
N ILE A 73 6.15 10.75 1.84
CA ILE A 73 6.96 9.56 2.10
C ILE A 73 7.33 8.84 0.81
N MET A 74 6.43 8.81 -0.17
CA MET A 74 6.74 8.20 -1.47
C MET A 74 7.90 8.92 -2.16
N GLY A 75 7.91 10.26 -2.12
CA GLY A 75 9.01 11.03 -2.68
C GLY A 75 10.34 10.74 -1.99
N SER A 76 10.33 10.70 -0.66
CA SER A 76 11.53 10.41 0.13
C SER A 76 12.01 8.99 -0.04
N ALA A 77 11.11 8.06 -0.26
CA ALA A 77 11.40 6.62 -0.36
C ALA A 77 11.91 6.21 -1.75
N GLY A 78 11.95 7.13 -2.72
CA GLY A 78 12.46 6.85 -4.05
C GLY A 78 11.45 6.22 -4.99
N VAL A 79 10.16 6.54 -4.82
CA VAL A 79 9.13 6.09 -5.77
C VAL A 79 9.33 6.81 -7.10
N VAL A 80 9.37 6.05 -8.19
CA VAL A 80 9.63 6.54 -9.54
C VAL A 80 8.33 6.56 -10.33
N GLY A 81 8.00 7.72 -10.90
CA GLY A 81 6.79 7.89 -11.68
C GLY A 81 5.54 7.98 -10.80
N ALA A 82 4.38 7.98 -11.44
CA ALA A 82 3.10 8.07 -10.74
C ALA A 82 2.67 6.68 -10.25
N PRO A 83 2.34 6.53 -8.96
CA PRO A 83 1.82 5.26 -8.47
C PRO A 83 0.40 5.02 -9.00
N GLU A 84 0.09 3.75 -9.27
CA GLU A 84 -1.26 3.33 -9.59
C GLU A 84 -1.95 2.97 -8.28
N VAL A 85 -3.09 3.58 -8.00
CA VAL A 85 -3.85 3.33 -6.78
C VAL A 85 -5.25 2.87 -7.13
N LEU A 86 -5.63 1.69 -6.62
CA LEU A 86 -6.98 1.15 -6.82
C LEU A 86 -7.62 0.90 -5.46
N PHE A 87 -8.89 1.27 -5.36
CA PHE A 87 -9.70 0.94 -4.20
C PHE A 87 -10.53 -0.29 -4.55
N LEU A 88 -10.36 -1.36 -3.77
CA LEU A 88 -10.95 -2.65 -4.07
C LEU A 88 -11.88 -3.12 -2.97
N ASP A 89 -13.00 -3.70 -3.37
CA ASP A 89 -13.84 -4.49 -2.48
C ASP A 89 -13.39 -5.94 -2.59
N GLU A 90 -13.54 -6.70 -1.52
CA GLU A 90 -13.14 -8.09 -1.51
C GLU A 90 -14.37 -8.98 -1.36
N PRO A 91 -15.02 -9.38 -2.48
CA PRO A 91 -16.23 -10.19 -2.39
C PRO A 91 -15.98 -11.62 -1.97
N GLU A 92 -14.76 -12.13 -2.18
CA GLU A 92 -14.47 -13.53 -1.87
C GLU A 92 -12.98 -13.74 -1.64
N VAL A 93 -12.68 -14.57 -0.64
CA VAL A 93 -11.35 -15.13 -0.43
C VAL A 93 -11.54 -16.64 -0.26
N ALA A 94 -10.80 -17.43 -1.01
CA ALA A 94 -10.85 -18.88 -0.92
C ALA A 94 -9.44 -19.43 -0.79
N THR A 95 -9.28 -20.50 -0.01
CA THR A 95 -8.03 -21.21 0.14
C THR A 95 -8.23 -22.64 -0.35
N TYR A 96 -7.36 -23.07 -1.25
CA TYR A 96 -7.44 -24.42 -1.80
C TYR A 96 -6.43 -25.31 -1.11
N ARG A 97 -6.80 -26.58 -0.96
CA ARG A 97 -5.94 -27.60 -0.36
C ARG A 97 -5.77 -28.78 -1.30
#